data_728d67aaf1b2e3aa12bb2eda2bd3e889
#
_entry.id   728d67aaf1b2e3aa12bb2eda2bd3e889
#
_cell.length_a   1.000
_cell.length_b   1.000
_cell.length_c   1.000
_cell.angle_alpha   90.00
_cell.angle_beta   90.00
_cell.angle_gamma   90.00
#
_symmetry.space_group_name_H-M   'P 1'
#
loop_
_entity.id
_entity.type
_entity.pdbx_description
1 polymer ?
#
loop_
_entity_poly.entity_id
_entity_poly.type
_entity_poly.pdbx_seq_one_letter_code
_entity_poly.pdbx_strand_id
1 'polypeptide(L)'
;MSGKALNKSNFSGSVLNEMKIRIPSFSVNESVARSVVGAFCAQIDPTASELADIKCAVSEAVTNCIVHAYKDTVGIIYITVRIFEGRLVSVEIRDKGRGIEDVRLARQPLYTTDAENERSGMGFTVMESFCDRVRVNSGCKKGTTVTLYKLLKSREQ
;
A
#
# COMPACT_ATOMS: atom_id res chain seq x y z
N MET A 1 -5.46 23.31 6.49
CA MET A 1 -6.40 22.41 5.78
C MET A 1 -6.66 21.21 6.66
N SER A 2 -7.88 21.11 7.15
CA SER A 2 -8.28 20.05 8.08
C SER A 2 -8.42 18.74 7.30
N GLY A 3 -7.44 17.85 7.39
CA GLY A 3 -7.61 16.47 6.99
C GLY A 3 -8.71 15.87 7.85
N LYS A 4 -9.84 15.50 7.26
CA LYS A 4 -10.86 14.71 7.95
C LYS A 4 -10.19 13.41 8.39
N ALA A 5 -9.92 13.31 9.69
CA ALA A 5 -9.46 12.07 10.27
C ALA A 5 -10.48 10.96 9.91
N LEU A 6 -9.98 9.85 9.36
CA LEU A 6 -10.81 8.67 9.11
C LEU A 6 -11.30 8.13 10.46
N ASN A 7 -12.56 8.42 10.77
CA ASN A 7 -13.23 7.87 11.95
C ASN A 7 -13.62 6.41 11.69
N LYS A 8 -13.83 5.63 12.75
CA LYS A 8 -14.29 4.24 12.66
C LYS A 8 -15.55 4.08 11.78
N SER A 9 -16.42 5.09 11.72
CA SER A 9 -17.62 5.12 10.89
C SER A 9 -17.34 5.12 9.38
N ASN A 10 -16.16 5.62 8.94
CA ASN A 10 -15.80 5.63 7.52
C ASN A 10 -15.39 4.25 6.99
N PHE A 11 -15.17 3.27 7.89
CA PHE A 11 -14.82 1.90 7.55
C PHE A 11 -16.01 0.93 7.63
N SER A 12 -17.21 1.43 7.84
CA SER A 12 -18.44 0.62 7.99
C SER A 12 -19.21 0.42 6.68
N GLY A 13 -18.72 0.96 5.58
CA GLY A 13 -19.33 0.79 4.27
C GLY A 13 -19.20 -0.64 3.74
N SER A 14 -20.19 -1.11 2.98
CA SER A 14 -20.11 -2.39 2.30
C SER A 14 -19.10 -2.36 1.16
N VAL A 15 -18.48 -3.51 0.88
CA VAL A 15 -17.58 -3.68 -0.27
C VAL A 15 -18.40 -3.71 -1.55
N LEU A 16 -18.14 -2.77 -2.45
CA LEU A 16 -18.79 -2.70 -3.75
C LEU A 16 -18.10 -3.57 -4.79
N ASN A 17 -16.76 -3.64 -4.74
CA ASN A 17 -15.97 -4.45 -5.65
C ASN A 17 -14.63 -4.84 -5.03
N GLU A 18 -14.11 -6.00 -5.43
CA GLU A 18 -12.84 -6.53 -4.93
C GLU A 18 -12.04 -7.16 -6.07
N MET A 19 -10.74 -6.94 -6.06
CA MET A 19 -9.78 -7.61 -6.93
C MET A 19 -8.67 -8.22 -6.10
N LYS A 20 -8.29 -9.46 -6.41
CA LYS A 20 -7.14 -10.14 -5.79
C LYS A 20 -6.18 -10.58 -6.89
N ILE A 21 -4.90 -10.24 -6.72
CA ILE A 21 -3.83 -10.67 -7.61
C ILE A 21 -2.67 -11.27 -6.81
N ARG A 22 -1.90 -12.12 -7.48
CA ARG A 22 -0.67 -12.73 -6.96
C ARG A 22 0.41 -12.53 -7.99
N ILE A 23 1.54 -12.01 -7.58
CA ILE A 23 2.68 -11.79 -8.47
C ILE A 23 3.99 -12.23 -7.80
N PRO A 24 4.94 -12.79 -8.54
CA PRO A 24 6.29 -13.03 -8.01
C PRO A 24 6.99 -11.72 -7.68
N SER A 25 7.90 -11.76 -6.71
CA SER A 25 8.65 -10.58 -6.25
C SER A 25 9.79 -10.15 -7.19
N PHE A 26 9.60 -10.27 -8.48
CA PHE A 26 10.50 -9.69 -9.47
C PHE A 26 10.35 -8.16 -9.51
N SER A 27 11.48 -7.43 -9.62
CA SER A 27 11.47 -5.96 -9.65
C SER A 27 10.60 -5.37 -10.76
N VAL A 28 10.53 -6.04 -11.92
CA VAL A 28 9.66 -5.63 -13.04
C VAL A 28 8.18 -5.64 -12.67
N ASN A 29 7.77 -6.45 -11.70
CA ASN A 29 6.37 -6.58 -11.28
C ASN A 29 5.89 -5.42 -10.39
N GLU A 30 6.78 -4.55 -9.93
CA GLU A 30 6.39 -3.31 -9.24
C GLU A 30 5.53 -2.43 -10.16
N SER A 31 5.99 -2.19 -11.40
CA SER A 31 5.24 -1.38 -12.35
C SER A 31 3.92 -2.03 -12.78
N VAL A 32 3.89 -3.36 -12.88
CA VAL A 32 2.66 -4.12 -13.16
C VAL A 32 1.67 -3.93 -12.02
N ALA A 33 2.10 -4.10 -10.76
CA ALA A 33 1.25 -3.97 -9.59
C ALA A 33 0.56 -2.60 -9.51
N ARG A 34 1.32 -1.52 -9.59
CA ARG A 34 0.75 -0.16 -9.54
C ARG A 34 -0.19 0.13 -10.71
N SER A 35 0.12 -0.38 -11.90
CA SER A 35 -0.72 -0.16 -13.08
C SER A 35 -2.05 -0.90 -12.99
N VAL A 36 -2.04 -2.15 -12.55
CA VAL A 36 -3.26 -2.95 -12.38
C VAL A 36 -4.14 -2.38 -11.25
N VAL A 37 -3.54 -2.00 -10.13
CA VAL A 37 -4.29 -1.34 -9.04
C VAL A 37 -4.89 -0.02 -9.50
N GLY A 38 -4.13 0.80 -10.22
CA GLY A 38 -4.62 2.06 -10.78
C GLY A 38 -5.78 1.85 -11.76
N ALA A 39 -5.68 0.87 -12.65
CA ALA A 39 -6.75 0.53 -13.58
C ALA A 39 -8.03 0.09 -12.85
N PHE A 40 -7.90 -0.72 -11.80
CA PHE A 40 -9.05 -1.13 -10.98
C PHE A 40 -9.70 0.05 -10.26
N CYS A 41 -8.90 0.95 -9.69
CA CYS A 41 -9.42 2.14 -9.00
C CYS A 41 -10.07 3.15 -9.94
N ALA A 42 -9.73 3.14 -11.24
CA ALA A 42 -10.29 4.06 -12.22
C ALA A 42 -11.82 3.96 -12.35
N GLN A 43 -12.42 2.81 -12.00
CA GLN A 43 -13.88 2.60 -12.07
C GLN A 43 -14.69 3.55 -11.18
N ILE A 44 -14.09 4.10 -10.13
CA ILE A 44 -14.75 5.08 -9.24
C ILE A 44 -14.33 6.51 -9.53
N ASP A 45 -13.72 6.73 -10.68
CA ASP A 45 -13.43 8.06 -11.22
C ASP A 45 -12.62 8.95 -10.24
N PRO A 46 -11.41 8.52 -9.86
CA PRO A 46 -10.50 9.34 -9.06
C PRO A 46 -9.99 10.53 -9.88
N THR A 47 -9.55 11.58 -9.22
CA THR A 47 -8.74 12.62 -9.89
C THR A 47 -7.38 12.04 -10.29
N ALA A 48 -6.70 12.68 -11.23
CA ALA A 48 -5.34 12.27 -11.62
C ALA A 48 -4.38 12.29 -10.42
N SER A 49 -4.52 13.27 -9.54
CA SER A 49 -3.73 13.36 -8.29
C SER A 49 -4.02 12.21 -7.33
N GLU A 50 -5.28 11.91 -7.08
CA GLU A 50 -5.68 10.80 -6.21
C GLU A 50 -5.19 9.45 -6.75
N LEU A 51 -5.28 9.25 -8.07
CA LEU A 51 -4.79 8.04 -8.71
C LEU A 51 -3.26 7.92 -8.61
N ALA A 52 -2.54 9.03 -8.81
CA ALA A 52 -1.09 9.09 -8.65
C ALA A 52 -0.68 8.76 -7.22
N ASP A 53 -1.37 9.29 -6.21
CA ASP A 53 -1.12 9.02 -4.80
C ASP A 53 -1.25 7.50 -4.48
N ILE A 54 -2.33 6.88 -4.97
CA ILE A 54 -2.55 5.43 -4.78
C ILE A 54 -1.42 4.64 -5.44
N LYS A 55 -1.08 4.97 -6.68
CA LYS A 55 -0.03 4.27 -7.43
C LYS A 55 1.35 4.41 -6.76
N CYS A 56 1.69 5.59 -6.27
CA CYS A 56 2.94 5.83 -5.54
C CYS A 56 3.00 5.01 -4.24
N ALA A 57 1.94 5.02 -3.46
CA ALA A 57 1.89 4.26 -2.21
C ALA A 57 1.98 2.74 -2.46
N VAL A 58 1.33 2.23 -3.49
CA VAL A 58 1.42 0.82 -3.91
C VAL A 58 2.84 0.47 -4.34
N SER A 59 3.49 1.34 -5.13
CA SER A 59 4.89 1.15 -5.54
C SER A 59 5.82 0.98 -4.34
N GLU A 60 5.68 1.83 -3.33
CA GLU A 60 6.50 1.75 -2.11
C GLU A 60 6.26 0.45 -1.34
N ALA A 61 5.01 0.05 -1.17
CA ALA A 61 4.67 -1.17 -0.45
C ALA A 61 5.16 -2.43 -1.19
N VAL A 62 5.05 -2.48 -2.51
CA VAL A 62 5.54 -3.59 -3.34
C VAL A 62 7.07 -3.63 -3.34
N THR A 63 7.72 -2.48 -3.44
CA THR A 63 9.19 -2.38 -3.34
C THR A 63 9.70 -2.93 -2.01
N ASN A 64 9.01 -2.65 -0.91
CA ASN A 64 9.36 -3.22 0.40
C ASN A 64 9.29 -4.75 0.41
N CYS A 65 8.31 -5.34 -0.26
CA CYS A 65 8.23 -6.80 -0.40
C CYS A 65 9.43 -7.35 -1.18
N ILE A 66 9.80 -6.71 -2.28
CA ILE A 66 10.89 -7.15 -3.16
C ILE A 66 12.24 -7.01 -2.47
N VAL A 67 12.53 -5.84 -1.89
CA VAL A 67 13.86 -5.49 -1.36
C VAL A 67 14.08 -6.07 0.03
N HIS A 68 13.07 -6.02 0.90
CA HIS A 68 13.23 -6.39 2.31
C HIS A 68 12.65 -7.75 2.65
N ALA A 69 11.40 -8.03 2.29
CA ALA A 69 10.75 -9.29 2.66
C ALA A 69 11.38 -10.49 1.97
N TYR A 70 11.70 -10.38 0.70
CA TYR A 70 12.26 -11.43 -0.15
C TYR A 70 13.65 -11.05 -0.68
N LYS A 71 14.52 -10.53 0.18
CA LYS A 71 15.81 -9.93 -0.18
C LYS A 71 16.67 -10.81 -1.11
N ASP A 72 16.88 -12.06 -0.77
CA ASP A 72 17.76 -12.98 -1.50
C ASP A 72 17.00 -14.14 -2.15
N THR A 73 15.71 -13.99 -2.34
CA THR A 73 14.82 -15.04 -2.85
C THR A 73 13.67 -14.43 -3.64
N VAL A 74 12.94 -15.27 -4.35
CA VAL A 74 11.70 -14.89 -5.02
C VAL A 74 10.52 -15.49 -4.26
N GLY A 75 9.66 -14.64 -3.76
CA GLY A 75 8.41 -15.02 -3.11
C GLY A 75 7.20 -14.51 -3.86
N ILE A 76 6.03 -14.70 -3.27
CA ILE A 76 4.76 -14.23 -3.83
C ILE A 76 4.26 -13.02 -3.06
N ILE A 77 3.91 -11.99 -3.79
CA ILE A 77 3.23 -10.80 -3.27
C ILE A 77 1.74 -10.94 -3.56
N TYR A 78 0.93 -10.83 -2.50
CA TYR A 78 -0.52 -10.91 -2.56
C TYR A 78 -1.08 -9.50 -2.45
N ILE A 79 -1.87 -9.06 -3.43
CA ILE A 79 -2.49 -7.74 -3.43
C ILE A 79 -4.00 -7.90 -3.50
N THR A 80 -4.70 -7.28 -2.55
CA THR A 80 -6.16 -7.21 -2.53
C THR A 80 -6.59 -5.76 -2.56
N VAL A 81 -7.36 -5.38 -3.56
CA VAL A 81 -7.95 -4.04 -3.68
C VAL A 81 -9.43 -4.14 -3.42
N ARG A 82 -9.95 -3.30 -2.54
CA ARG A 82 -11.39 -3.19 -2.26
C ARG A 82 -11.87 -1.76 -2.45
N ILE A 83 -13.00 -1.65 -3.07
CA ILE A 83 -13.76 -0.40 -3.19
C ILE A 83 -14.97 -0.52 -2.29
N PHE A 84 -15.14 0.46 -1.41
CA PHE A 84 -16.24 0.53 -0.46
C PHE A 84 -17.21 1.64 -0.84
N GLU A 85 -18.41 1.56 -0.31
CA GLU A 85 -19.33 2.69 -0.31
C GLU A 85 -18.64 3.96 0.22
N GLY A 86 -19.09 5.14 -0.23
CA GLY A 86 -18.50 6.42 0.21
C GLY A 86 -17.14 6.72 -0.42
N ARG A 87 -16.78 6.05 -1.52
CA ARG A 87 -15.55 6.30 -2.29
C ARG A 87 -14.25 6.01 -1.52
N LEU A 88 -14.29 5.08 -0.58
CA LEU A 88 -13.10 4.59 0.11
C LEU A 88 -12.47 3.44 -0.68
N VAL A 89 -11.16 3.51 -0.87
CA VAL A 89 -10.33 2.44 -1.43
C VAL A 89 -9.43 1.89 -0.36
N SER A 90 -9.31 0.57 -0.27
CA SER A 90 -8.23 -0.09 0.47
C SER A 90 -7.39 -0.94 -0.45
N VAL A 91 -6.08 -0.89 -0.27
CA VAL A 91 -5.12 -1.77 -0.95
C VAL A 91 -4.30 -2.49 0.11
N GLU A 92 -4.47 -3.80 0.17
CA GLU A 92 -3.73 -4.67 1.06
C GLU A 92 -2.60 -5.34 0.27
N ILE A 93 -1.37 -5.16 0.71
CA ILE A 93 -0.18 -5.80 0.13
C ILE A 93 0.43 -6.69 1.19
N ARG A 94 0.48 -7.99 0.92
CA ARG A 94 0.95 -9.00 1.86
C ARG A 94 2.09 -9.81 1.25
N ASP A 95 3.11 -10.03 2.05
CA ASP A 95 4.17 -10.99 1.79
C ASP A 95 4.24 -12.07 2.88
N LYS A 96 4.96 -13.13 2.59
CA LYS A 96 5.30 -14.21 3.52
C LYS A 96 6.81 -14.26 3.77
N GLY A 97 7.46 -13.10 3.73
CA GLY A 97 8.90 -12.96 3.92
C GLY A 97 9.32 -12.95 5.38
N ARG A 98 10.47 -12.37 5.63
CA ARG A 98 11.09 -12.37 6.96
C ARG A 98 10.36 -11.56 8.03
N GLY A 99 9.45 -10.68 7.64
CA GLY A 99 8.76 -9.77 8.54
C GLY A 99 9.61 -8.59 9.01
N ILE A 100 8.99 -7.74 9.81
CA ILE A 100 9.60 -6.55 10.42
C ILE A 100 9.62 -6.76 11.93
N GLU A 101 10.79 -6.66 12.56
CA GLU A 101 10.93 -6.85 14.01
C GLU A 101 10.31 -5.71 14.80
N ASP A 102 10.62 -4.48 14.43
CA ASP A 102 10.09 -3.26 15.04
C ASP A 102 9.41 -2.38 13.97
N VAL A 103 8.10 -2.53 13.86
CA VAL A 103 7.27 -1.77 12.90
C VAL A 103 7.33 -0.27 13.20
N ARG A 104 7.35 0.14 14.48
CA ARG A 104 7.40 1.55 14.85
C ARG A 104 8.70 2.19 14.39
N LEU A 105 9.83 1.49 14.56
CA LEU A 105 11.13 1.95 14.08
C LEU A 105 11.19 1.97 12.54
N ALA A 106 10.68 0.94 11.88
CA ALA A 106 10.64 0.85 10.42
C ALA A 106 9.83 1.98 9.77
N ARG A 107 8.85 2.52 10.46
CA ARG A 107 8.02 3.65 9.98
C ARG A 107 8.67 5.02 10.21
N GLN A 108 9.77 5.11 10.93
CA GLN A 108 10.49 6.38 11.11
C GLN A 108 11.16 6.81 9.80
N PRO A 109 11.16 8.14 9.51
CA PRO A 109 11.87 8.67 8.34
C PRO A 109 13.35 8.28 8.37
N LEU A 110 13.90 7.97 7.18
CA LEU A 110 15.30 7.61 6.95
C LEU A 110 15.77 6.30 7.59
N TYR A 111 14.89 5.53 8.23
CA TYR A 111 15.25 4.19 8.71
C TYR A 111 15.24 3.18 7.56
N THR A 112 16.30 2.39 7.45
CA THR A 112 16.40 1.26 6.54
C THR A 112 17.27 0.15 7.11
N THR A 113 16.93 -1.10 6.80
CA THR A 113 17.75 -2.29 7.11
C THR A 113 18.76 -2.62 6.02
N ASP A 114 18.69 -1.93 4.88
CA ASP A 114 19.57 -2.13 3.72
C ASP A 114 19.95 -0.78 3.11
N ALA A 115 20.86 -0.08 3.78
CA ALA A 115 21.31 1.25 3.38
C ALA A 115 21.99 1.30 1.99
N GLU A 116 22.51 0.18 1.50
CA GLU A 116 23.19 0.12 0.19
C GLU A 116 22.20 0.04 -0.97
N ASN A 117 21.07 -0.64 -0.80
CA ASN A 117 20.08 -0.91 -1.84
C ASN A 117 18.84 -0.04 -1.74
N GLU A 118 18.57 0.55 -0.60
CA GLU A 118 17.42 1.42 -0.41
C GLU A 118 17.77 2.87 -0.68
N ARG A 119 17.04 3.50 -1.60
CA ARG A 119 17.35 4.83 -2.13
C ARG A 119 17.12 5.95 -1.12
N SER A 120 16.20 5.82 -0.17
CA SER A 120 15.80 6.93 0.68
C SER A 120 15.48 6.58 2.13
N GLY A 121 15.16 5.33 2.48
CA GLY A 121 14.61 4.97 3.80
C GLY A 121 13.27 5.64 4.12
N MET A 122 12.51 6.07 3.11
CA MET A 122 11.31 6.90 3.22
C MET A 122 10.02 6.18 2.79
N GLY A 123 10.05 4.86 2.54
CA GLY A 123 8.92 4.12 1.98
C GLY A 123 7.63 4.28 2.77
N PHE A 124 7.64 4.06 4.09
CA PHE A 124 6.47 4.27 4.93
C PHE A 124 6.05 5.73 5.06
N THR A 125 7.01 6.66 5.09
CA THR A 125 6.73 8.10 5.10
C THR A 125 6.02 8.52 3.82
N VAL A 126 6.44 8.02 2.66
CA VAL A 126 5.77 8.26 1.38
C VAL A 126 4.34 7.68 1.38
N MET A 127 4.17 6.43 1.82
CA MET A 127 2.83 5.84 1.94
C MET A 127 1.91 6.67 2.84
N GLU A 128 2.40 7.11 3.98
CA GLU A 128 1.62 7.92 4.93
C GLU A 128 1.28 9.32 4.40
N SER A 129 2.14 9.91 3.56
CA SER A 129 1.87 11.21 2.95
C SER A 129 0.81 11.15 1.85
N PHE A 130 0.68 10.03 1.14
CA PHE A 130 -0.26 9.86 0.03
C PHE A 130 -1.57 9.15 0.41
N CYS A 131 -1.60 8.47 1.54
CA CYS A 131 -2.78 7.77 2.02
C CYS A 131 -3.37 8.44 3.26
N ASP A 132 -4.67 8.28 3.45
CA ASP A 132 -5.35 8.78 4.66
C ASP A 132 -5.05 7.93 5.89
N ARG A 133 -4.71 6.66 5.67
CA ARG A 133 -4.28 5.75 6.73
C ARG A 133 -3.40 4.65 6.15
N VAL A 134 -2.37 4.29 6.89
CA VAL A 134 -1.50 3.13 6.63
C VAL A 134 -1.50 2.23 7.86
N ARG A 135 -1.92 0.99 7.68
CA ARG A 135 -1.86 -0.04 8.72
C ARG A 135 -0.76 -1.03 8.35
N VAL A 136 0.10 -1.35 9.30
CA VAL A 136 1.15 -2.37 9.15
C VAL A 136 0.97 -3.44 10.22
N ASN A 137 0.88 -4.69 9.78
CA ASN A 137 0.86 -5.86 10.64
C ASN A 137 2.00 -6.78 10.22
N SER A 138 2.94 -6.99 11.12
CA SER A 138 4.14 -7.77 10.85
C SER A 138 4.66 -8.43 12.12
N GLY A 139 5.42 -9.49 11.95
CA GLY A 139 6.12 -10.18 13.01
C GLY A 139 7.33 -10.91 12.46
N CYS A 140 8.35 -11.15 13.30
CA CYS A 140 9.54 -11.88 12.92
C CYS A 140 9.18 -13.23 12.30
N LYS A 141 9.64 -13.50 11.09
CA LYS A 141 9.39 -14.73 10.31
C LYS A 141 7.91 -15.02 9.98
N LYS A 142 7.02 -14.03 10.13
CA LYS A 142 5.57 -14.17 9.85
C LYS A 142 5.10 -13.43 8.60
N GLY A 143 6.02 -12.75 7.92
CA GLY A 143 5.68 -11.88 6.82
C GLY A 143 5.09 -10.55 7.26
N THR A 144 4.67 -9.75 6.30
CA THR A 144 4.14 -8.40 6.52
C THR A 144 2.87 -8.19 5.72
N THR A 145 1.90 -7.54 6.32
CA THR A 145 0.71 -7.02 5.64
C THR A 145 0.65 -5.52 5.82
N VAL A 146 0.70 -4.79 4.72
CA VAL A 146 0.48 -3.35 4.68
C VAL A 146 -0.88 -3.09 4.06
N THR A 147 -1.73 -2.32 4.73
CA THR A 147 -3.02 -1.89 4.20
C THR A 147 -3.06 -0.38 4.08
N LEU A 148 -3.24 0.08 2.86
CA LEU A 148 -3.34 1.48 2.47
C LEU A 148 -4.82 1.85 2.35
N TYR A 149 -5.23 2.97 2.91
CA TYR A 149 -6.60 3.49 2.81
C TYR A 149 -6.57 4.88 2.20
N LYS A 150 -7.36 5.07 1.17
CA LYS A 150 -7.54 6.36 0.48
C LYS A 150 -9.02 6.68 0.34
N LEU A 151 -9.44 7.79 0.95
CA LEU A 151 -10.77 8.33 0.79
C LEU A 151 -10.76 9.34 -0.36
N LEU A 152 -11.46 9.04 -1.44
CA LEU A 152 -11.54 9.94 -2.57
C LEU A 152 -12.54 11.06 -2.29
N LYS A 153 -12.23 12.25 -2.77
CA LYS A 153 -13.10 13.42 -2.62
C LYS A 153 -14.44 13.18 -3.34
N SER A 154 -15.51 13.68 -2.76
CA SER A 154 -16.79 13.77 -3.47
C SER A 154 -16.61 14.66 -4.70
N ARG A 155 -17.06 14.19 -5.85
CA ARG A 155 -17.23 15.10 -6.99
C ARG A 155 -18.55 15.83 -6.78
N GLU A 156 -18.50 17.14 -6.62
CA GLU A 156 -19.67 17.95 -6.76
C GLU A 156 -20.12 17.82 -8.23
N GLN A 157 -21.38 17.44 -8.40
CA GLN A 157 -22.04 17.43 -9.71
C GLN A 157 -22.29 18.83 -10.21
#